data_45f735aae30f35e16e96d48704631260
#
_entry.id   45f735aae30f35e16e96d48704631260
#
_cell.length_a   1.000
_cell.length_b   1.000
_cell.length_c   1.000
_cell.angle_alpha   90.00
_cell.angle_beta   90.00
_cell.angle_gamma   90.00
#
_symmetry.space_group_name_H-M   'P 1'
#
loop_
_entity.id
_entity.type
_entity.pdbx_description
1 polymer ?
#
loop_
_entity_poly.entity_id
_entity_poly.type
_entity_poly.pdbx_seq_one_letter_code
_entity_poly.pdbx_strand_id
1 'polypeptide(L)'
;VHVIGAGVMGANIAAWCGLKNLVVTVQDSKREVIESALTKASSLFKRRLKNPIALTSAYNRLQSDPEGEAMSQAGIVIEAIIENLDAKKNLFEEIENRLDSTSLLTTNTSSIDIEKISKNLKHPERFVGVHFFNPVDRLPLVEVIRSDATDEHFFQEAIAFVRQIGKLPLPCRSTPGFVVNRVLAPYMLEALIAYQEGNELETIDEAAIKFGMPTGPIELADRVGLDIALNVTRILSKKFSDAISGLLVNKVNAGNLGVKTGQGFYTFSGGRPKKKKQYAKPNIELQDRLILALVNEAMACSEDGVVEDLDLIDAGVVFGTGFAPFRGGPIQYARERGIRSVIDQLELFENKFGTRFKPNEGWQKLL
;
A
#
# COMPACT_ATOMS: atom_id res chain seq x y z
N VAL A 1 16.25 8.05 13.92
CA VAL A 1 15.81 7.35 12.70
C VAL A 1 16.72 7.73 11.55
N HIS A 2 17.16 6.75 10.77
CA HIS A 2 17.93 6.99 9.55
C HIS A 2 17.10 6.51 8.34
N VAL A 3 16.89 7.37 7.33
CA VAL A 3 16.10 7.05 6.14
C VAL A 3 17.03 6.99 4.92
N ILE A 4 17.06 5.83 4.25
CA ILE A 4 17.88 5.60 3.05
C ILE A 4 16.96 5.61 1.82
N GLY A 5 17.25 6.52 0.90
CA GLY A 5 16.40 6.85 -0.25
C GLY A 5 15.55 8.08 0.03
N ALA A 6 15.89 9.21 -0.59
CA ALA A 6 15.20 10.49 -0.45
C ALA A 6 14.17 10.76 -1.57
N GLY A 7 13.74 9.71 -2.27
CA GLY A 7 12.66 9.75 -3.24
C GLY A 7 11.32 10.15 -2.62
N VAL A 8 10.22 9.96 -3.35
CA VAL A 8 8.89 10.39 -2.89
C VAL A 8 8.52 9.78 -1.54
N MET A 9 8.72 8.47 -1.34
CA MET A 9 8.35 7.81 -0.10
C MET A 9 9.29 8.18 1.04
N GLY A 10 10.61 8.01 0.88
CA GLY A 10 11.56 8.30 1.94
C GLY A 10 11.53 9.76 2.39
N ALA A 11 11.39 10.72 1.47
CA ALA A 11 11.21 12.14 1.80
C ALA A 11 9.97 12.37 2.68
N ASN A 12 8.83 11.74 2.36
CA ASN A 12 7.60 11.89 3.11
C ASN A 12 7.67 11.19 4.48
N ILE A 13 8.32 10.01 4.56
CA ILE A 13 8.54 9.28 5.82
C ILE A 13 9.45 10.10 6.75
N ALA A 14 10.59 10.57 6.24
CA ALA A 14 11.53 11.40 7.01
C ALA A 14 10.87 12.68 7.52
N ALA A 15 10.13 13.38 6.67
CA ALA A 15 9.40 14.59 7.05
C ALA A 15 8.34 14.28 8.13
N TRP A 16 7.62 13.17 8.01
CA TRP A 16 6.63 12.77 9.00
C TRP A 16 7.26 12.45 10.36
N CYS A 17 8.35 11.67 10.37
CA CYS A 17 9.10 11.36 11.60
C CYS A 17 9.64 12.62 12.29
N GLY A 18 10.22 13.56 11.52
CA GLY A 18 10.68 14.85 12.05
C GLY A 18 9.54 15.71 12.64
N LEU A 19 8.35 15.67 12.01
CA LEU A 19 7.14 16.32 12.53
C LEU A 19 6.68 15.69 13.86
N LYS A 20 6.95 14.40 14.05
CA LYS A 20 6.60 13.62 15.26
C LYS A 20 7.70 13.61 16.33
N ASN A 21 8.57 14.61 16.29
CA ASN A 21 9.63 14.85 17.28
C ASN A 21 10.78 13.84 17.29
N LEU A 22 10.97 13.07 16.24
CA LEU A 22 12.13 12.21 16.09
C LEU A 22 13.29 12.96 15.42
N VAL A 23 14.53 12.69 15.84
CA VAL A 23 15.73 13.08 15.09
C VAL A 23 15.86 12.17 13.89
N VAL A 24 15.97 12.75 12.71
CA VAL A 24 15.97 12.02 11.44
C VAL A 24 17.14 12.47 10.59
N THR A 25 17.90 11.51 10.10
CA THR A 25 18.92 11.73 9.07
C THR A 25 18.46 11.09 7.76
N VAL A 26 18.79 11.75 6.64
CA VAL A 26 18.35 11.30 5.30
C VAL A 26 19.54 11.12 4.40
N GLN A 27 19.65 9.92 3.85
CA GLN A 27 20.69 9.50 2.92
C GLN A 27 20.11 9.23 1.52
N ASP A 28 20.83 9.62 0.49
CA ASP A 28 20.59 9.24 -0.92
C ASP A 28 21.90 9.36 -1.71
N SER A 29 22.04 8.61 -2.78
CA SER A 29 23.18 8.66 -3.68
C SER A 29 23.33 10.02 -4.40
N LYS A 30 22.26 10.81 -4.44
CA LYS A 30 22.21 12.12 -5.10
C LYS A 30 21.84 13.21 -4.10
N ARG A 31 22.77 14.14 -3.85
CA ARG A 31 22.56 15.25 -2.91
C ARG A 31 21.36 16.13 -3.27
N GLU A 32 21.12 16.34 -4.56
CA GLU A 32 20.00 17.16 -5.04
C GLU A 32 18.64 16.54 -4.65
N VAL A 33 18.56 15.20 -4.55
CA VAL A 33 17.35 14.51 -4.12
C VAL A 33 17.11 14.74 -2.64
N ILE A 34 18.17 14.73 -1.80
CA ILE A 34 18.08 15.07 -0.38
C ILE A 34 17.63 16.52 -0.19
N GLU A 35 18.21 17.49 -0.92
CA GLU A 35 17.83 18.89 -0.85
C GLU A 35 16.34 19.11 -1.22
N SER A 36 15.89 18.42 -2.27
CA SER A 36 14.47 18.41 -2.65
C SER A 36 13.58 17.83 -1.54
N ALA A 37 14.02 16.76 -0.88
CA ALA A 37 13.30 16.15 0.24
C ALA A 37 13.18 17.12 1.43
N LEU A 38 14.26 17.78 1.81
CA LEU A 38 14.28 18.79 2.89
C LEU A 38 13.37 19.99 2.57
N THR A 39 13.35 20.43 1.32
CA THR A 39 12.47 21.52 0.85
C THR A 39 10.99 21.13 0.98
N LYS A 40 10.63 19.89 0.57
CA LYS A 40 9.27 19.36 0.71
C LYS A 40 8.88 19.21 2.18
N ALA A 41 9.78 18.72 3.02
CA ALA A 41 9.58 18.64 4.47
C ALA A 41 9.32 20.00 5.10
N SER A 42 10.08 21.01 4.70
CA SER A 42 9.88 22.41 5.13
C SER A 42 8.46 22.89 4.82
N SER A 43 7.92 22.58 3.64
CA SER A 43 6.57 22.94 3.24
C SER A 43 5.51 22.20 4.10
N LEU A 44 5.75 20.94 4.46
CA LEU A 44 4.89 20.18 5.37
C LEU A 44 4.90 20.79 6.78
N PHE A 45 6.10 21.10 7.32
CA PHE A 45 6.25 21.66 8.65
C PHE A 45 5.54 23.02 8.77
N LYS A 46 5.72 23.94 7.80
CA LYS A 46 5.01 25.23 7.75
C LYS A 46 3.49 25.07 7.73
N ARG A 47 2.99 24.07 7.03
CA ARG A 47 1.55 23.79 6.95
C ARG A 47 0.99 23.25 8.27
N ARG A 48 1.75 22.42 8.99
CA ARG A 48 1.29 21.67 10.18
C ARG A 48 1.60 22.39 11.49
N LEU A 49 2.71 23.15 11.56
CA LEU A 49 3.18 23.79 12.78
C LEU A 49 2.96 25.30 12.69
N LYS A 50 2.14 25.84 13.60
CA LYS A 50 1.84 27.27 13.68
C LYS A 50 2.78 28.01 14.63
N ASN A 51 3.36 27.29 15.59
CA ASN A 51 4.28 27.84 16.58
C ASN A 51 5.72 27.94 15.97
N PRO A 52 6.35 29.13 15.95
CA PRO A 52 7.70 29.30 15.40
C PRO A 52 8.79 28.45 16.07
N ILE A 53 8.70 28.26 17.38
CA ILE A 53 9.66 27.45 18.15
C ILE A 53 9.55 25.97 17.71
N ALA A 54 8.32 25.44 17.62
CA ALA A 54 8.08 24.08 17.17
C ALA A 54 8.53 23.88 15.71
N LEU A 55 8.34 24.90 14.87
CA LEU A 55 8.78 24.88 13.47
C LEU A 55 10.32 24.83 13.37
N THR A 56 11.02 25.69 14.10
CA THR A 56 12.51 25.70 14.16
C THR A 56 13.03 24.36 14.69
N SER A 57 12.42 23.83 15.74
CA SER A 57 12.78 22.52 16.29
C SER A 57 12.59 21.39 15.29
N ALA A 58 11.53 21.42 14.46
CA ALA A 58 11.30 20.42 13.43
C ALA A 58 12.36 20.47 12.32
N TYR A 59 12.81 21.68 11.93
CA TYR A 59 13.92 21.82 10.99
C TYR A 59 15.22 21.22 11.53
N ASN A 60 15.55 21.51 12.79
CA ASN A 60 16.80 21.04 13.40
C ASN A 60 16.84 19.51 13.56
N ARG A 61 15.68 18.86 13.65
CA ARG A 61 15.58 17.40 13.76
C ARG A 61 15.76 16.66 12.45
N LEU A 62 15.57 17.31 11.31
CA LEU A 62 15.69 16.68 10.00
C LEU A 62 16.99 17.12 9.32
N GLN A 63 17.93 16.20 9.18
CA GLN A 63 19.29 16.49 8.76
C GLN A 63 19.66 15.71 7.50
N SER A 64 20.47 16.34 6.63
CA SER A 64 21.10 15.67 5.49
C SER A 64 22.29 14.85 5.96
N ASP A 65 22.39 13.61 5.49
CA ASP A 65 23.51 12.72 5.77
C ASP A 65 23.85 11.89 4.51
N PRO A 66 24.42 12.53 3.47
CA PRO A 66 24.67 11.87 2.19
C PRO A 66 25.57 10.63 2.30
N GLU A 67 26.54 10.67 3.22
CA GLU A 67 27.54 9.60 3.41
C GLU A 67 27.08 8.54 4.43
N GLY A 68 25.93 8.75 5.09
CA GLY A 68 25.40 7.83 6.10
C GLY A 68 26.25 7.71 7.36
N GLU A 69 26.91 8.79 7.76
CA GLU A 69 27.80 8.79 8.96
C GLU A 69 27.00 8.62 10.25
N ALA A 70 25.82 9.25 10.33
CA ALA A 70 24.94 9.16 11.49
C ALA A 70 24.17 7.85 11.59
N MET A 71 24.21 6.99 10.60
CA MET A 71 23.48 5.73 10.56
C MET A 71 23.85 4.80 11.72
N SER A 72 25.13 4.75 12.13
CA SER A 72 25.61 3.92 13.24
C SER A 72 24.96 4.26 14.59
N GLN A 73 24.39 5.45 14.74
CA GLN A 73 23.69 5.89 15.95
C GLN A 73 22.17 5.76 15.83
N ALA A 74 21.66 5.23 14.72
CA ALA A 74 20.24 5.10 14.49
C ALA A 74 19.67 3.85 15.18
N GLY A 75 18.67 4.02 16.04
CA GLY A 75 17.90 2.90 16.57
C GLY A 75 17.02 2.24 15.50
N ILE A 76 16.63 2.99 14.46
CA ILE A 76 15.80 2.48 13.36
C ILE A 76 16.35 2.98 12.03
N VAL A 77 16.57 2.07 11.09
CA VAL A 77 16.92 2.36 9.69
C VAL A 77 15.75 2.00 8.79
N ILE A 78 15.28 2.95 7.97
CA ILE A 78 14.15 2.76 7.05
C ILE A 78 14.68 2.87 5.62
N GLU A 79 14.67 1.75 4.89
CA GLU A 79 15.01 1.71 3.48
C GLU A 79 13.78 2.06 2.63
N ALA A 80 13.95 3.03 1.73
CA ALA A 80 12.95 3.50 0.78
C ALA A 80 13.55 3.82 -0.61
N ILE A 81 14.54 2.99 -1.05
CA ILE A 81 15.15 3.10 -2.38
C ILE A 81 14.23 2.54 -3.48
N ILE A 82 14.74 2.42 -4.69
CA ILE A 82 14.01 1.84 -5.83
C ILE A 82 13.53 0.41 -5.52
N GLU A 83 12.38 0.03 -6.10
CA GLU A 83 11.79 -1.29 -5.90
C GLU A 83 12.51 -2.35 -6.77
N ASN A 84 13.72 -2.71 -6.35
CA ASN A 84 14.57 -3.69 -7.00
C ASN A 84 15.21 -4.60 -5.94
N LEU A 85 15.01 -5.92 -6.08
CA LEU A 85 15.45 -6.91 -5.10
C LEU A 85 16.95 -6.89 -4.87
N ASP A 86 17.75 -6.87 -5.94
CA ASP A 86 19.20 -6.93 -5.82
C ASP A 86 19.79 -5.66 -5.22
N ALA A 87 19.23 -4.49 -5.59
CA ALA A 87 19.63 -3.22 -4.99
C ALA A 87 19.35 -3.18 -3.49
N LYS A 88 18.19 -3.71 -3.05
CA LYS A 88 17.85 -3.77 -1.62
C LYS A 88 18.73 -4.77 -0.86
N LYS A 89 18.99 -5.95 -1.43
CA LYS A 89 19.92 -6.93 -0.83
C LYS A 89 21.31 -6.34 -0.62
N ASN A 90 21.89 -5.79 -1.68
CA ASN A 90 23.25 -5.22 -1.63
C ASN A 90 23.33 -4.11 -0.58
N LEU A 91 22.30 -3.24 -0.52
CA LEU A 91 22.24 -2.19 0.49
C LEU A 91 22.25 -2.77 1.91
N PHE A 92 21.35 -3.71 2.20
CA PHE A 92 21.25 -4.28 3.56
C PHE A 92 22.49 -5.07 3.97
N GLU A 93 23.12 -5.81 3.05
CA GLU A 93 24.41 -6.48 3.29
C GLU A 93 25.54 -5.48 3.60
N GLU A 94 25.52 -4.31 2.95
CA GLU A 94 26.50 -3.24 3.20
C GLU A 94 26.28 -2.59 4.56
N ILE A 95 25.03 -2.18 4.88
CA ILE A 95 24.76 -1.39 6.07
C ILE A 95 24.71 -2.22 7.36
N GLU A 96 24.43 -3.52 7.27
CA GLU A 96 24.28 -4.37 8.45
C GLU A 96 25.51 -4.34 9.37
N ASN A 97 26.72 -4.31 8.79
CA ASN A 97 27.98 -4.28 9.52
C ASN A 97 28.31 -2.90 10.14
N ARG A 98 27.58 -1.85 9.76
CA ARG A 98 27.76 -0.48 10.26
C ARG A 98 26.83 -0.14 11.42
N LEU A 99 25.89 -1.03 11.73
CA LEU A 99 24.83 -0.79 12.70
C LEU A 99 25.06 -1.57 14.00
N ASP A 100 24.59 -1.00 15.10
CA ASP A 100 24.49 -1.71 16.36
C ASP A 100 23.57 -2.93 16.22
N SER A 101 23.84 -4.01 16.97
CA SER A 101 23.02 -5.23 16.96
C SER A 101 21.58 -5.02 17.43
N THR A 102 21.35 -3.95 18.18
CA THR A 102 20.03 -3.54 18.67
C THR A 102 19.25 -2.68 17.69
N SER A 103 19.88 -2.21 16.59
CA SER A 103 19.20 -1.37 15.60
C SER A 103 18.18 -2.17 14.79
N LEU A 104 16.96 -1.68 14.70
CA LEU A 104 15.91 -2.23 13.87
C LEU A 104 16.14 -1.88 12.39
N LEU A 105 16.20 -2.89 11.53
CA LEU A 105 16.30 -2.74 10.07
C LEU A 105 14.91 -2.85 9.45
N THR A 106 14.51 -1.83 8.67
CA THR A 106 13.20 -1.85 8.02
C THR A 106 13.26 -1.52 6.54
N THR A 107 12.35 -2.14 5.77
CA THR A 107 12.13 -1.84 4.35
C THR A 107 10.72 -1.34 4.11
N ASN A 108 10.58 -0.32 3.24
CA ASN A 108 9.29 0.20 2.81
C ASN A 108 8.83 -0.44 1.48
N THR A 109 9.35 -1.63 1.13
CA THR A 109 8.90 -2.33 -0.08
C THR A 109 7.39 -2.49 -0.11
N SER A 110 6.78 -2.43 -1.30
CA SER A 110 5.34 -2.62 -1.48
C SER A 110 4.97 -4.00 -2.02
N SER A 111 5.95 -4.77 -2.50
CA SER A 111 5.67 -5.97 -3.29
C SER A 111 6.71 -7.07 -3.18
N ILE A 112 7.93 -6.76 -2.74
CA ILE A 112 9.01 -7.75 -2.62
C ILE A 112 8.85 -8.48 -1.29
N ASP A 113 8.86 -9.82 -1.34
CA ASP A 113 8.85 -10.64 -0.13
C ASP A 113 10.06 -10.30 0.74
N ILE A 114 9.83 -9.96 2.00
CA ILE A 114 10.90 -9.50 2.90
C ILE A 114 11.92 -10.60 3.19
N GLU A 115 11.54 -11.88 3.13
CA GLU A 115 12.43 -13.04 3.22
C GLU A 115 13.49 -13.05 2.12
N LYS A 116 13.09 -12.62 0.90
CA LYS A 116 14.04 -12.54 -0.22
C LYS A 116 15.07 -11.44 -0.02
N ILE A 117 14.68 -10.34 0.65
CA ILE A 117 15.61 -9.24 0.94
C ILE A 117 16.56 -9.65 2.07
N SER A 118 16.03 -10.23 3.15
CA SER A 118 16.79 -10.57 4.36
C SER A 118 17.61 -11.87 4.27
N LYS A 119 17.48 -12.64 3.18
CA LYS A 119 18.05 -13.98 3.03
C LYS A 119 19.55 -14.08 3.35
N ASN A 120 20.31 -13.06 3.01
CA ASN A 120 21.76 -13.04 3.16
C ASN A 120 22.25 -12.27 4.38
N LEU A 121 21.32 -11.69 5.17
CA LEU A 121 21.68 -10.98 6.39
C LEU A 121 22.21 -11.96 7.45
N LYS A 122 23.16 -11.49 8.24
CA LYS A 122 23.71 -12.24 9.38
C LYS A 122 22.71 -12.26 10.54
N HIS A 123 21.90 -11.19 10.64
CA HIS A 123 20.92 -10.94 11.71
C HIS A 123 19.53 -10.64 11.11
N PRO A 124 18.92 -11.64 10.42
CA PRO A 124 17.60 -11.47 9.80
C PRO A 124 16.47 -11.30 10.84
N GLU A 125 16.73 -11.67 12.11
CA GLU A 125 15.80 -11.56 13.22
C GLU A 125 15.36 -10.11 13.50
N ARG A 126 16.22 -9.11 13.18
CA ARG A 126 15.95 -7.68 13.34
C ARG A 126 15.38 -6.97 12.09
N PHE A 127 15.05 -7.76 11.08
CA PHE A 127 14.54 -7.23 9.81
C PHE A 127 13.01 -7.29 9.76
N VAL A 128 12.37 -6.13 9.52
CA VAL A 128 10.91 -5.96 9.51
C VAL A 128 10.48 -5.13 8.29
N GLY A 129 9.39 -5.48 7.65
CA GLY A 129 8.76 -4.60 6.68
C GLY A 129 7.96 -3.49 7.39
N VAL A 130 8.11 -2.24 6.97
CA VAL A 130 7.31 -1.11 7.47
C VAL A 130 6.80 -0.33 6.26
N HIS A 131 5.66 -0.77 5.74
CA HIS A 131 5.11 -0.28 4.49
C HIS A 131 4.14 0.89 4.72
N PHE A 132 4.59 2.09 4.34
CA PHE A 132 3.79 3.32 4.37
C PHE A 132 3.01 3.50 3.07
N PHE A 133 1.87 4.16 3.18
CA PHE A 133 1.04 4.53 2.04
C PHE A 133 1.20 6.02 1.68
N ASN A 134 1.19 6.32 0.39
CA ASN A 134 1.28 7.69 -0.11
C ASN A 134 -0.13 8.33 -0.28
N PRO A 135 -0.37 9.54 0.24
CA PRO A 135 0.52 10.45 0.95
C PRO A 135 0.69 10.09 2.43
N VAL A 136 1.94 10.02 2.90
CA VAL A 136 2.27 9.62 4.29
C VAL A 136 1.61 10.54 5.33
N ASP A 137 1.47 11.83 5.05
CA ASP A 137 0.87 12.81 5.97
C ASP A 137 -0.66 12.71 6.09
N ARG A 138 -1.32 11.93 5.25
CA ARG A 138 -2.78 11.77 5.21
C ARG A 138 -3.24 10.37 5.56
N LEU A 139 -2.55 9.35 5.05
CA LEU A 139 -2.95 7.96 5.28
C LEU A 139 -2.47 7.50 6.66
N PRO A 140 -3.39 7.04 7.52
CA PRO A 140 -3.05 6.69 8.89
C PRO A 140 -2.40 5.30 9.01
N LEU A 141 -2.67 4.38 8.07
CA LEU A 141 -2.25 3.00 8.12
C LEU A 141 -0.77 2.84 7.77
N VAL A 142 -0.11 1.91 8.46
CA VAL A 142 1.21 1.37 8.11
C VAL A 142 1.17 -0.14 8.33
N GLU A 143 1.44 -0.92 7.31
CA GLU A 143 1.61 -2.37 7.46
C GLU A 143 2.96 -2.65 8.11
N VAL A 144 2.96 -3.48 9.15
CA VAL A 144 4.16 -3.96 9.83
C VAL A 144 4.29 -5.44 9.52
N ILE A 145 5.29 -5.79 8.71
CA ILE A 145 5.39 -7.09 8.07
C ILE A 145 6.52 -7.89 8.71
N ARG A 146 6.19 -9.09 9.19
CA ARG A 146 7.17 -10.04 9.71
C ARG A 146 7.41 -11.20 8.74
N SER A 147 8.63 -11.68 8.73
CA SER A 147 9.03 -12.98 8.17
C SER A 147 9.05 -14.06 9.26
N ASP A 148 9.26 -15.30 8.86
CA ASP A 148 9.48 -16.40 9.83
C ASP A 148 10.79 -16.23 10.61
N ALA A 149 11.77 -15.49 10.09
CA ALA A 149 13.02 -15.21 10.76
C ALA A 149 12.94 -14.02 11.74
N THR A 150 11.90 -13.19 11.64
CA THR A 150 11.76 -11.97 12.46
C THR A 150 11.50 -12.33 13.91
N ASP A 151 12.35 -11.86 14.83
CA ASP A 151 12.14 -12.01 16.27
C ASP A 151 10.98 -11.15 16.76
N GLU A 152 10.22 -11.68 17.73
CA GLU A 152 9.05 -10.99 18.28
C GLU A 152 9.39 -9.64 18.91
N HIS A 153 10.55 -9.51 19.56
CA HIS A 153 10.98 -8.25 20.15
C HIS A 153 11.10 -7.15 19.11
N PHE A 154 11.81 -7.39 18.00
CA PHE A 154 11.97 -6.42 16.92
C PHE A 154 10.64 -6.12 16.19
N PHE A 155 9.78 -7.12 16.07
CA PHE A 155 8.45 -6.91 15.51
C PHE A 155 7.61 -5.98 16.38
N GLN A 156 7.61 -6.17 17.70
CA GLN A 156 6.90 -5.29 18.64
C GLN A 156 7.53 -3.89 18.70
N GLU A 157 8.84 -3.77 18.53
CA GLU A 157 9.52 -2.47 18.43
C GLU A 157 9.08 -1.71 17.19
N ALA A 158 8.96 -2.37 16.02
CA ALA A 158 8.41 -1.77 14.81
C ALA A 158 6.96 -1.30 15.00
N ILE A 159 6.11 -2.09 15.66
CA ILE A 159 4.74 -1.72 16.00
C ILE A 159 4.72 -0.49 16.92
N ALA A 160 5.58 -0.48 17.95
CA ALA A 160 5.69 0.65 18.87
C ALA A 160 6.16 1.93 18.17
N PHE A 161 7.14 1.82 17.27
CA PHE A 161 7.59 2.92 16.42
C PHE A 161 6.45 3.50 15.57
N VAL A 162 5.68 2.67 14.90
CA VAL A 162 4.54 3.10 14.08
C VAL A 162 3.51 3.84 14.94
N ARG A 163 3.22 3.35 16.15
CA ARG A 163 2.34 4.04 17.11
C ARG A 163 2.93 5.37 17.58
N GLN A 164 4.23 5.41 17.88
CA GLN A 164 4.94 6.62 18.32
C GLN A 164 4.83 7.76 17.31
N ILE A 165 4.90 7.46 16.04
CA ILE A 165 4.72 8.46 14.98
C ILE A 165 3.24 8.78 14.69
N GLY A 166 2.31 8.26 15.49
CA GLY A 166 0.86 8.51 15.39
C GLY A 166 0.23 7.90 14.15
N LYS A 167 0.68 6.71 13.78
CA LYS A 167 0.10 5.86 12.74
C LYS A 167 -0.56 4.63 13.34
N LEU A 168 -1.41 3.97 12.56
CA LEU A 168 -2.09 2.73 12.91
C LEU A 168 -1.30 1.56 12.34
N PRO A 169 -0.63 0.75 13.17
CA PRO A 169 0.07 -0.43 12.70
C PRO A 169 -0.93 -1.54 12.33
N LEU A 170 -0.73 -2.16 11.18
CA LEU A 170 -1.37 -3.42 10.78
C LEU A 170 -0.32 -4.53 10.81
N PRO A 171 -0.24 -5.31 11.88
CA PRO A 171 0.62 -6.46 11.95
C PRO A 171 0.21 -7.51 10.91
N CYS A 172 1.15 -7.96 10.06
CA CYS A 172 0.86 -9.00 9.08
C CYS A 172 2.10 -9.84 8.75
N ARG A 173 1.89 -11.03 8.18
CA ARG A 173 2.95 -11.87 7.64
C ARG A 173 3.32 -11.43 6.22
N SER A 174 4.56 -11.72 5.85
CA SER A 174 5.06 -11.46 4.50
C SER A 174 4.33 -12.34 3.48
N THR A 175 3.65 -11.67 2.56
CA THR A 175 2.99 -12.27 1.39
C THR A 175 3.02 -11.27 0.24
N PRO A 176 2.97 -11.70 -1.03
CA PRO A 176 2.94 -10.78 -2.15
C PRO A 176 1.78 -9.78 -2.04
N GLY A 177 2.12 -8.47 -2.00
CA GLY A 177 1.15 -7.38 -1.86
C GLY A 177 0.61 -7.15 -0.45
N PHE A 178 1.10 -7.88 0.55
CA PHE A 178 0.72 -7.82 1.96
C PHE A 178 -0.81 -7.93 2.12
N VAL A 179 -1.47 -7.01 2.81
CA VAL A 179 -2.93 -7.00 2.97
C VAL A 179 -3.59 -6.06 1.98
N VAL A 180 -3.21 -4.78 2.00
CA VAL A 180 -3.93 -3.73 1.27
C VAL A 180 -3.85 -3.90 -0.24
N ASN A 181 -2.65 -4.10 -0.78
CA ASN A 181 -2.48 -4.30 -2.22
C ASN A 181 -3.08 -5.64 -2.67
N ARG A 182 -2.97 -6.68 -1.84
CA ARG A 182 -3.55 -7.99 -2.10
C ARG A 182 -5.07 -7.93 -2.21
N VAL A 183 -5.71 -7.25 -1.27
CA VAL A 183 -7.18 -7.10 -1.24
C VAL A 183 -7.70 -6.20 -2.35
N LEU A 184 -6.94 -5.13 -2.72
CA LEU A 184 -7.31 -4.24 -3.82
C LEU A 184 -7.14 -4.87 -5.21
N ALA A 185 -6.22 -5.82 -5.37
CA ALA A 185 -5.89 -6.36 -6.69
C ALA A 185 -7.10 -7.00 -7.40
N PRO A 186 -7.89 -7.92 -6.81
CA PRO A 186 -9.06 -8.50 -7.47
C PRO A 186 -10.16 -7.46 -7.73
N TYR A 187 -10.33 -6.46 -6.87
CA TYR A 187 -11.28 -5.35 -7.08
C TYR A 187 -10.93 -4.52 -8.32
N MET A 188 -9.65 -4.12 -8.45
CA MET A 188 -9.18 -3.35 -9.60
C MET A 188 -9.18 -4.18 -10.88
N LEU A 189 -8.85 -5.45 -10.76
CA LEU A 189 -8.87 -6.37 -11.88
C LEU A 189 -10.28 -6.57 -12.43
N GLU A 190 -11.26 -6.82 -11.55
CA GLU A 190 -12.64 -7.01 -11.97
C GLU A 190 -13.21 -5.75 -12.66
N ALA A 191 -12.75 -4.56 -12.24
CA ALA A 191 -13.06 -3.32 -12.93
C ALA A 191 -12.51 -3.28 -14.37
N LEU A 192 -11.28 -3.75 -14.58
CA LEU A 192 -10.68 -3.84 -15.92
C LEU A 192 -11.36 -4.89 -16.79
N ILE A 193 -11.79 -6.01 -16.21
CA ILE A 193 -12.59 -7.04 -16.91
C ILE A 193 -13.93 -6.42 -17.34
N ALA A 194 -14.63 -5.78 -16.43
CA ALA A 194 -15.91 -5.12 -16.72
C ALA A 194 -15.76 -4.06 -17.84
N TYR A 195 -14.64 -3.33 -17.87
CA TYR A 195 -14.33 -2.41 -18.96
C TYR A 195 -14.15 -3.13 -20.30
N GLN A 196 -13.42 -4.26 -20.34
CA GLN A 196 -13.26 -5.06 -21.56
C GLN A 196 -14.58 -5.70 -22.04
N GLU A 197 -15.50 -5.97 -21.12
CA GLU A 197 -16.86 -6.44 -21.42
C GLU A 197 -17.76 -5.35 -22.00
N GLY A 198 -17.25 -4.09 -22.13
CA GLY A 198 -17.95 -2.99 -22.75
C GLY A 198 -18.64 -2.01 -21.80
N ASN A 199 -18.46 -2.17 -20.47
CA ASN A 199 -18.93 -1.18 -19.53
C ASN A 199 -18.15 0.13 -19.66
N GLU A 200 -18.81 1.29 -19.51
CA GLU A 200 -18.13 2.58 -19.51
C GLU A 200 -17.33 2.78 -18.21
N LEU A 201 -16.20 3.50 -18.31
CA LEU A 201 -15.31 3.77 -17.15
C LEU A 201 -16.08 4.43 -16.00
N GLU A 202 -16.94 5.40 -16.33
CA GLU A 202 -17.76 6.14 -15.38
C GLU A 202 -18.81 5.26 -14.70
N THR A 203 -19.40 4.31 -15.43
CA THR A 203 -20.36 3.33 -14.89
C THR A 203 -19.70 2.43 -13.85
N ILE A 204 -18.48 1.94 -14.15
CA ILE A 204 -17.71 1.10 -13.25
C ILE A 204 -17.34 1.86 -11.98
N ASP A 205 -16.82 3.09 -12.14
CA ASP A 205 -16.45 3.93 -10.99
C ASP A 205 -17.67 4.30 -10.14
N GLU A 206 -18.81 4.62 -10.77
CA GLU A 206 -20.04 4.96 -10.05
C GLU A 206 -20.60 3.78 -9.25
N ALA A 207 -20.44 2.55 -9.74
CA ALA A 207 -20.86 1.34 -9.01
C ALA A 207 -20.17 1.25 -7.63
N ALA A 208 -18.87 1.49 -7.60
CA ALA A 208 -18.10 1.50 -6.37
C ALA A 208 -18.40 2.70 -5.47
N ILE A 209 -18.53 3.90 -6.06
CA ILE A 209 -18.87 5.12 -5.32
C ILE A 209 -20.26 5.01 -4.66
N LYS A 210 -21.26 4.42 -5.34
CA LYS A 210 -22.58 4.15 -4.76
C LYS A 210 -22.54 3.18 -3.59
N PHE A 211 -21.62 2.23 -3.60
CA PHE A 211 -21.38 1.36 -2.46
C PHE A 211 -20.84 2.13 -1.25
N GLY A 212 -20.10 3.19 -1.47
CA GLY A 212 -19.49 4.06 -0.46
C GLY A 212 -17.96 4.15 -0.56
N MET A 213 -17.35 3.62 -1.65
CA MET A 213 -15.93 3.82 -1.88
C MET A 213 -15.64 5.30 -2.20
N PRO A 214 -14.52 5.87 -1.69
CA PRO A 214 -14.20 7.29 -1.90
C PRO A 214 -13.83 7.61 -3.35
N THR A 215 -13.39 6.60 -4.09
CA THR A 215 -12.93 6.70 -5.48
C THR A 215 -13.28 5.39 -6.19
N GLY A 216 -13.69 5.49 -7.45
CA GLY A 216 -13.92 4.28 -8.25
C GLY A 216 -12.60 3.57 -8.62
N PRO A 217 -12.66 2.28 -8.97
CA PRO A 217 -11.46 1.45 -9.19
C PRO A 217 -10.63 1.88 -10.39
N ILE A 218 -11.25 2.41 -11.44
CA ILE A 218 -10.54 2.88 -12.64
C ILE A 218 -9.79 4.19 -12.34
N GLU A 219 -10.44 5.14 -11.67
CA GLU A 219 -9.78 6.37 -11.23
C GLU A 219 -8.68 6.06 -10.20
N LEU A 220 -8.89 5.07 -9.33
CA LEU A 220 -7.88 4.62 -8.36
C LEU A 220 -6.63 4.08 -9.07
N ALA A 221 -6.80 3.24 -10.10
CA ALA A 221 -5.68 2.74 -10.91
C ALA A 221 -4.85 3.87 -11.52
N ASP A 222 -5.51 4.89 -12.06
CA ASP A 222 -4.84 6.08 -12.61
C ASP A 222 -4.13 6.92 -11.53
N ARG A 223 -4.65 6.97 -10.31
CA ARG A 223 -4.04 7.69 -9.17
C ARG A 223 -2.82 6.97 -8.59
N VAL A 224 -2.89 5.65 -8.46
CA VAL A 224 -1.78 4.79 -8.03
C VAL A 224 -0.66 4.81 -9.10
N GLY A 225 -1.04 4.79 -10.35
CA GLY A 225 -0.17 4.72 -11.52
C GLY A 225 -0.26 3.35 -12.21
N LEU A 226 -0.49 3.39 -13.52
CA LEU A 226 -0.73 2.16 -14.30
C LEU A 226 0.51 1.26 -14.42
N ASP A 227 1.71 1.80 -14.27
CA ASP A 227 2.95 1.03 -14.15
C ASP A 227 3.01 0.24 -12.83
N ILE A 228 2.57 0.84 -11.72
CA ILE A 228 2.46 0.16 -10.43
C ILE A 228 1.36 -0.91 -10.50
N ALA A 229 0.19 -0.58 -11.06
CA ALA A 229 -0.90 -1.52 -11.26
C ALA A 229 -0.45 -2.73 -12.11
N LEU A 230 0.32 -2.49 -13.19
CA LEU A 230 0.89 -3.55 -14.02
C LEU A 230 1.85 -4.45 -13.24
N ASN A 231 2.73 -3.88 -12.41
CA ASN A 231 3.65 -4.66 -11.59
C ASN A 231 2.92 -5.53 -10.58
N VAL A 232 1.93 -4.98 -9.87
CA VAL A 232 1.09 -5.74 -8.94
C VAL A 232 0.35 -6.87 -9.66
N THR A 233 -0.23 -6.59 -10.84
CA THR A 233 -0.88 -7.61 -11.67
C THR A 233 0.08 -8.74 -12.03
N ARG A 234 1.32 -8.44 -12.42
CA ARG A 234 2.33 -9.45 -12.77
C ARG A 234 2.74 -10.32 -11.57
N ILE A 235 2.89 -9.74 -10.39
CA ILE A 235 3.26 -10.46 -9.16
C ILE A 235 2.14 -11.41 -8.73
N LEU A 236 0.91 -10.94 -8.84
CA LEU A 236 -0.29 -11.70 -8.46
C LEU A 236 -0.83 -12.58 -9.63
N SER A 237 -0.21 -12.54 -10.81
CA SER A 237 -0.72 -13.02 -12.11
C SER A 237 -0.92 -14.51 -12.26
N LYS A 238 -0.54 -15.35 -11.31
CA LYS A 238 -0.95 -16.76 -11.34
C LYS A 238 -2.48 -16.97 -11.39
N LYS A 239 -3.24 -15.89 -11.11
CA LYS A 239 -4.71 -15.89 -11.10
C LYS A 239 -5.35 -15.09 -12.27
N PHE A 240 -4.58 -14.45 -13.19
CA PHE A 240 -5.12 -13.40 -14.07
C PHE A 240 -4.86 -13.65 -15.56
N SER A 241 -5.82 -13.24 -16.43
CA SER A 241 -5.74 -13.48 -17.87
C SER A 241 -4.75 -12.56 -18.59
N ASP A 242 -4.11 -13.10 -19.64
CA ASP A 242 -3.17 -12.36 -20.53
C ASP A 242 -3.78 -11.10 -21.16
N ALA A 243 -5.11 -11.07 -21.36
CA ALA A 243 -5.80 -9.95 -21.99
C ALA A 243 -5.71 -8.66 -21.16
N ILE A 244 -5.80 -8.74 -19.81
CA ILE A 244 -5.72 -7.56 -18.94
C ILE A 244 -4.29 -7.06 -18.83
N SER A 245 -3.34 -8.00 -18.77
CA SER A 245 -1.92 -7.66 -18.84
C SER A 245 -1.63 -6.88 -20.14
N GLY A 246 -2.20 -7.28 -21.28
CA GLY A 246 -2.08 -6.58 -22.55
C GLY A 246 -2.64 -5.16 -22.52
N LEU A 247 -3.81 -4.94 -21.91
CA LEU A 247 -4.41 -3.60 -21.79
C LEU A 247 -3.51 -2.63 -20.99
N LEU A 248 -3.01 -3.08 -19.84
CA LEU A 248 -2.12 -2.27 -18.99
C LEU A 248 -0.76 -2.05 -19.66
N VAL A 249 -0.18 -3.09 -20.28
CA VAL A 249 1.08 -3.01 -21.04
C VAL A 249 0.98 -1.96 -22.13
N ASN A 250 -0.09 -1.96 -22.92
CA ASN A 250 -0.28 -0.99 -24.00
C ASN A 250 -0.34 0.46 -23.48
N LYS A 251 -1.03 0.69 -22.35
CA LYS A 251 -1.08 2.02 -21.74
C LYS A 251 0.27 2.47 -21.20
N VAL A 252 0.98 1.58 -20.50
CA VAL A 252 2.31 1.87 -19.93
C VAL A 252 3.33 2.15 -21.06
N ASN A 253 3.34 1.34 -22.10
CA ASN A 253 4.24 1.54 -23.26
C ASN A 253 3.93 2.84 -24.02
N ALA A 254 2.68 3.29 -24.03
CA ALA A 254 2.28 4.57 -24.60
C ALA A 254 2.59 5.77 -23.68
N GLY A 255 3.20 5.55 -22.50
CA GLY A 255 3.47 6.61 -21.51
C GLY A 255 2.24 7.13 -20.76
N ASN A 256 1.10 6.45 -20.89
CA ASN A 256 -0.15 6.80 -20.24
C ASN A 256 -0.20 6.20 -18.84
N LEU A 257 0.47 6.84 -17.87
CA LEU A 257 0.66 6.29 -16.52
C LEU A 257 -0.35 6.80 -15.48
N GLY A 258 -1.40 7.48 -15.91
CA GLY A 258 -2.42 8.06 -15.02
C GLY A 258 -2.14 9.51 -14.65
N VAL A 259 -2.47 9.89 -13.41
CA VAL A 259 -2.36 11.28 -12.90
C VAL A 259 -0.98 11.88 -13.11
N LYS A 260 0.09 11.10 -12.90
CA LYS A 260 1.48 11.57 -12.97
C LYS A 260 1.92 12.02 -14.37
N THR A 261 1.26 11.49 -15.42
CA THR A 261 1.52 11.90 -16.83
C THR A 261 0.36 12.70 -17.42
N GLY A 262 -0.72 12.94 -16.64
CA GLY A 262 -1.91 13.63 -17.11
C GLY A 262 -2.85 12.77 -17.97
N GLN A 263 -2.46 11.54 -18.29
CA GLN A 263 -3.21 10.60 -19.12
C GLN A 263 -3.09 9.17 -18.57
N GLY A 264 -4.23 8.50 -18.43
CA GLY A 264 -4.35 7.10 -18.05
C GLY A 264 -5.55 6.47 -18.74
N PHE A 265 -6.46 5.85 -17.99
CA PHE A 265 -7.81 5.56 -18.43
C PHE A 265 -8.60 6.85 -18.66
N TYR A 266 -8.47 7.78 -17.70
CA TYR A 266 -8.97 9.14 -17.84
C TYR A 266 -7.88 10.10 -18.30
N THR A 267 -8.30 11.25 -18.85
CA THR A 267 -7.43 12.43 -19.01
C THR A 267 -7.58 13.29 -17.77
N PHE A 268 -6.47 13.84 -17.26
CA PHE A 268 -6.46 14.66 -16.05
C PHE A 268 -6.14 16.13 -16.35
N SER A 269 -6.79 17.02 -15.60
CA SER A 269 -6.48 18.45 -15.61
C SER A 269 -6.48 18.96 -14.17
N GLY A 270 -5.35 19.50 -13.70
CA GLY A 270 -5.20 19.91 -12.31
C GLY A 270 -5.43 18.77 -11.29
N GLY A 271 -5.05 17.53 -11.65
CA GLY A 271 -5.23 16.34 -10.82
C GLY A 271 -6.66 15.80 -10.75
N ARG A 272 -7.60 16.37 -11.53
CA ARG A 272 -8.99 15.90 -11.61
C ARG A 272 -9.25 15.17 -12.92
N PRO A 273 -9.93 14.00 -12.89
CA PRO A 273 -10.26 13.28 -14.10
C PRO A 273 -11.34 14.03 -14.90
N LYS A 274 -11.21 14.01 -16.22
CA LYS A 274 -12.28 14.46 -17.14
C LYS A 274 -13.22 13.27 -17.37
N LYS A 275 -14.37 13.28 -16.72
CA LYS A 275 -15.40 12.24 -16.84
C LYS A 275 -16.52 12.68 -17.77
N LYS A 276 -17.16 11.75 -18.49
CA LYS A 276 -18.36 11.99 -19.26
C LYS A 276 -19.50 12.44 -18.32
N LYS A 277 -20.38 13.31 -18.80
CA LYS A 277 -21.55 13.75 -18.04
C LYS A 277 -22.73 12.77 -18.13
N GLN A 278 -22.80 12.01 -19.23
CA GLN A 278 -23.86 11.03 -19.48
C GLN A 278 -23.21 9.67 -19.74
N TYR A 279 -23.63 8.68 -19.01
CA TYR A 279 -23.18 7.28 -19.08
C TYR A 279 -24.27 6.37 -18.50
N ALA A 280 -24.20 5.08 -18.80
CA ALA A 280 -25.13 4.08 -18.28
C ALA A 280 -25.04 3.99 -16.75
N LYS A 281 -26.18 3.93 -16.07
CA LYS A 281 -26.16 3.73 -14.62
C LYS A 281 -25.77 2.30 -14.26
N PRO A 282 -24.93 2.12 -13.22
CA PRO A 282 -24.54 0.80 -12.79
C PRO A 282 -25.73 0.04 -12.22
N ASN A 283 -25.77 -1.25 -12.51
CA ASN A 283 -26.68 -2.19 -11.86
C ASN A 283 -26.04 -2.78 -10.58
N ILE A 284 -26.85 -3.48 -9.80
CA ILE A 284 -26.38 -4.08 -8.53
C ILE A 284 -25.39 -5.22 -8.78
N GLU A 285 -25.51 -5.95 -9.89
CA GLU A 285 -24.58 -7.02 -10.24
C GLU A 285 -23.17 -6.50 -10.43
N LEU A 286 -22.98 -5.39 -11.16
CA LEU A 286 -21.67 -4.78 -11.35
C LEU A 286 -21.06 -4.32 -10.02
N GLN A 287 -21.89 -3.68 -9.17
CA GLN A 287 -21.44 -3.28 -7.83
C GLN A 287 -21.00 -4.49 -7.01
N ASP A 288 -21.82 -5.54 -6.96
CA ASP A 288 -21.49 -6.76 -6.20
C ASP A 288 -20.25 -7.48 -6.75
N ARG A 289 -20.07 -7.53 -8.07
CA ARG A 289 -18.85 -8.09 -8.69
C ARG A 289 -17.58 -7.40 -8.16
N LEU A 290 -17.58 -6.08 -8.18
CA LEU A 290 -16.43 -5.31 -7.70
C LEU A 290 -16.19 -5.55 -6.20
N ILE A 291 -17.22 -5.39 -5.40
CA ILE A 291 -17.09 -5.42 -3.94
C ILE A 291 -16.84 -6.81 -3.41
N LEU A 292 -17.54 -7.84 -3.91
CA LEU A 292 -17.36 -9.20 -3.42
C LEU A 292 -16.01 -9.81 -3.84
N ALA A 293 -15.40 -9.35 -4.94
CA ALA A 293 -14.03 -9.72 -5.26
C ALA A 293 -13.04 -9.25 -4.18
N LEU A 294 -13.20 -8.01 -3.69
CA LEU A 294 -12.42 -7.45 -2.58
C LEU A 294 -12.71 -8.18 -1.26
N VAL A 295 -13.99 -8.37 -0.94
CA VAL A 295 -14.46 -9.00 0.30
C VAL A 295 -13.98 -10.45 0.41
N ASN A 296 -14.03 -11.19 -0.69
CA ASN A 296 -13.55 -12.59 -0.73
C ASN A 296 -12.04 -12.70 -0.53
N GLU A 297 -11.25 -11.77 -1.09
CA GLU A 297 -9.79 -11.74 -0.86
C GLU A 297 -9.42 -11.28 0.55
N ALA A 298 -10.22 -10.41 1.18
CA ALA A 298 -10.03 -10.05 2.58
C ALA A 298 -10.18 -11.28 3.50
N MET A 299 -11.16 -12.15 3.23
CA MET A 299 -11.29 -13.43 3.94
C MET A 299 -10.10 -14.35 3.65
N ALA A 300 -9.62 -14.40 2.40
CA ALA A 300 -8.45 -15.19 2.04
C ALA A 300 -7.19 -14.75 2.81
N CYS A 301 -7.02 -13.45 3.09
CA CYS A 301 -5.92 -12.96 3.94
C CYS A 301 -5.95 -13.56 5.36
N SER A 302 -7.15 -13.77 5.92
CA SER A 302 -7.28 -14.44 7.22
C SER A 302 -6.99 -15.93 7.12
N GLU A 303 -7.58 -16.60 6.14
CA GLU A 303 -7.42 -18.06 5.97
C GLU A 303 -5.97 -18.45 5.70
N ASP A 304 -5.24 -17.66 4.94
CA ASP A 304 -3.81 -17.84 4.66
C ASP A 304 -2.92 -17.40 5.84
N GLY A 305 -3.50 -16.96 6.96
CA GLY A 305 -2.76 -16.52 8.16
C GLY A 305 -1.93 -15.25 7.97
N VAL A 306 -2.26 -14.43 6.98
CA VAL A 306 -1.57 -13.13 6.77
C VAL A 306 -1.88 -12.18 7.92
N VAL A 307 -3.13 -12.13 8.34
CA VAL A 307 -3.61 -11.45 9.54
C VAL A 307 -4.57 -12.39 10.25
N GLU A 308 -4.32 -12.66 11.51
CA GLU A 308 -5.12 -13.62 12.29
C GLU A 308 -6.45 -13.02 12.77
N ASP A 309 -6.45 -11.73 13.09
CA ASP A 309 -7.61 -11.02 13.64
C ASP A 309 -8.43 -10.37 12.51
N LEU A 310 -9.70 -10.79 12.40
CA LEU A 310 -10.63 -10.28 11.39
C LEU A 310 -10.94 -8.77 11.56
N ASP A 311 -10.93 -8.26 12.79
CA ASP A 311 -11.18 -6.85 13.05
C ASP A 311 -9.97 -6.01 12.60
N LEU A 312 -8.75 -6.55 12.67
CA LEU A 312 -7.56 -5.92 12.09
C LEU A 312 -7.59 -5.92 10.57
N ILE A 313 -8.15 -6.95 9.93
CA ILE A 313 -8.38 -6.97 8.47
C ILE A 313 -9.36 -5.86 8.10
N ASP A 314 -10.49 -5.77 8.79
CA ASP A 314 -11.49 -4.72 8.56
C ASP A 314 -10.89 -3.33 8.71
N ALA A 315 -10.19 -3.07 9.81
CA ALA A 315 -9.50 -1.81 10.04
C ALA A 315 -8.44 -1.52 8.96
N GLY A 316 -7.61 -2.51 8.63
CA GLY A 316 -6.58 -2.41 7.61
C GLY A 316 -7.14 -2.03 6.24
N VAL A 317 -8.22 -2.69 5.83
CA VAL A 317 -8.88 -2.42 4.54
C VAL A 317 -9.58 -1.06 4.55
N VAL A 318 -10.27 -0.68 5.63
CA VAL A 318 -10.90 0.64 5.76
C VAL A 318 -9.85 1.75 5.67
N PHE A 319 -8.79 1.68 6.46
CA PHE A 319 -7.78 2.75 6.53
C PHE A 319 -6.76 2.71 5.39
N GLY A 320 -6.54 1.56 4.75
CA GLY A 320 -5.61 1.41 3.64
C GLY A 320 -6.22 1.67 2.27
N THR A 321 -7.50 1.30 2.07
CA THR A 321 -8.17 1.42 0.77
C THR A 321 -9.24 2.50 0.72
N GLY A 322 -9.74 2.94 1.88
CA GLY A 322 -10.92 3.77 1.98
C GLY A 322 -12.22 2.98 1.78
N PHE A 323 -12.24 1.68 2.00
CA PHE A 323 -13.48 0.89 2.04
C PHE A 323 -14.51 1.59 2.93
N ALA A 324 -15.76 1.65 2.46
CA ALA A 324 -16.84 2.43 3.09
C ALA A 324 -16.84 2.31 4.64
N PRO A 325 -16.35 3.31 5.40
CA PRO A 325 -16.15 3.16 6.85
C PRO A 325 -17.43 2.87 7.62
N PHE A 326 -18.57 3.38 7.13
CA PHE A 326 -19.90 3.16 7.75
C PHE A 326 -20.38 1.72 7.62
N ARG A 327 -19.69 0.87 6.84
CA ARG A 327 -19.95 -0.57 6.71
C ARG A 327 -19.04 -1.42 7.60
N GLY A 328 -18.16 -0.80 8.39
CA GLY A 328 -17.30 -1.48 9.37
C GLY A 328 -16.10 -2.22 8.81
N GLY A 329 -16.01 -2.42 7.50
CA GLY A 329 -14.98 -3.19 6.81
C GLY A 329 -15.55 -4.35 5.99
N PRO A 330 -14.70 -5.09 5.25
CA PRO A 330 -15.17 -6.15 4.36
C PRO A 330 -15.81 -7.34 5.08
N ILE A 331 -15.25 -7.75 6.22
CA ILE A 331 -15.77 -8.88 7.00
C ILE A 331 -17.06 -8.49 7.72
N GLN A 332 -17.07 -7.30 8.35
CA GLN A 332 -18.28 -6.78 9.00
C GLN A 332 -19.40 -6.58 7.99
N TYR A 333 -19.10 -6.04 6.81
CA TYR A 333 -20.08 -5.94 5.70
C TYR A 333 -20.66 -7.31 5.32
N ALA A 334 -19.82 -8.36 5.23
CA ALA A 334 -20.29 -9.70 4.92
C ALA A 334 -21.19 -10.27 6.02
N ARG A 335 -20.87 -10.01 7.31
CA ARG A 335 -21.72 -10.39 8.46
C ARG A 335 -23.09 -9.70 8.40
N GLU A 336 -23.12 -8.39 8.14
CA GLU A 336 -24.38 -7.63 8.03
C GLU A 336 -25.23 -8.05 6.83
N ARG A 337 -24.59 -8.36 5.70
CA ARG A 337 -25.28 -8.88 4.51
C ARG A 337 -25.80 -10.31 4.71
N GLY A 338 -25.23 -11.04 5.65
CA GLY A 338 -25.43 -12.46 5.90
C GLY A 338 -24.42 -13.32 5.16
N ILE A 339 -23.61 -14.08 5.92
CA ILE A 339 -22.50 -14.89 5.37
C ILE A 339 -23.00 -15.85 4.30
N ARG A 340 -24.15 -16.55 4.53
CA ARG A 340 -24.74 -17.43 3.52
C ARG A 340 -25.06 -16.68 2.22
N SER A 341 -25.65 -15.50 2.30
CA SER A 341 -25.98 -14.67 1.12
C SER A 341 -24.71 -14.27 0.34
N VAL A 342 -23.60 -14.02 1.03
CA VAL A 342 -22.31 -13.73 0.39
C VAL A 342 -21.78 -14.94 -0.35
N ILE A 343 -21.81 -16.13 0.27
CA ILE A 343 -21.39 -17.39 -0.34
C ILE A 343 -22.23 -17.68 -1.59
N ASP A 344 -23.57 -17.67 -1.45
CA ASP A 344 -24.49 -17.95 -2.55
C ASP A 344 -24.27 -17.01 -3.74
N GLN A 345 -24.00 -15.72 -3.47
CA GLN A 345 -23.71 -14.75 -4.53
C GLN A 345 -22.36 -14.99 -5.19
N LEU A 346 -21.33 -15.35 -4.41
CA LEU A 346 -20.01 -15.71 -4.95
C LEU A 346 -20.08 -16.99 -5.81
N GLU A 347 -20.85 -18.02 -5.41
CA GLU A 347 -21.08 -19.23 -6.20
C GLU A 347 -21.80 -18.92 -7.52
N LEU A 348 -22.81 -18.04 -7.48
CA LEU A 348 -23.47 -17.53 -8.66
C LEU A 348 -22.46 -16.85 -9.61
N PHE A 349 -21.58 -16.04 -9.07
CA PHE A 349 -20.55 -15.35 -9.84
C PHE A 349 -19.45 -16.30 -10.33
N GLU A 350 -19.09 -17.34 -9.57
CA GLU A 350 -18.18 -18.38 -10.02
C GLU A 350 -18.74 -19.09 -11.26
N ASN A 351 -20.02 -19.47 -11.22
CA ASN A 351 -20.69 -20.09 -12.36
C ASN A 351 -20.78 -19.18 -13.59
N LYS A 352 -20.99 -17.87 -13.40
CA LYS A 352 -21.18 -16.90 -14.48
C LYS A 352 -19.88 -16.34 -15.03
N PHE A 353 -18.91 -16.06 -14.18
CA PHE A 353 -17.71 -15.29 -14.48
C PHE A 353 -16.40 -16.07 -14.26
N GLY A 354 -16.49 -17.30 -13.73
CA GLY A 354 -15.35 -18.20 -13.54
C GLY A 354 -14.77 -18.21 -12.12
N THR A 355 -13.78 -19.07 -11.94
CA THR A 355 -13.20 -19.45 -10.63
C THR A 355 -12.59 -18.34 -9.80
N ARG A 356 -12.40 -17.15 -10.37
CA ARG A 356 -11.92 -15.96 -9.61
C ARG A 356 -12.94 -15.49 -8.55
N PHE A 357 -14.20 -15.95 -8.64
CA PHE A 357 -15.25 -15.73 -7.64
C PHE A 357 -15.49 -16.93 -6.73
N LYS A 358 -14.68 -17.99 -6.84
CA LYS A 358 -14.83 -19.13 -5.93
C LYS A 358 -14.82 -18.64 -4.48
N PRO A 359 -15.88 -18.96 -3.68
CA PRO A 359 -15.93 -18.57 -2.28
C PRO A 359 -14.70 -19.09 -1.52
N ASN A 360 -14.09 -18.24 -0.72
CA ASN A 360 -13.00 -18.66 0.15
C ASN A 360 -13.54 -19.59 1.25
N GLU A 361 -12.77 -20.64 1.59
CA GLU A 361 -13.17 -21.64 2.59
C GLU A 361 -13.34 -21.05 4.00
N GLY A 362 -12.64 -19.95 4.29
CA GLY A 362 -12.76 -19.21 5.55
C GLY A 362 -14.18 -18.75 5.86
N TRP A 363 -15.04 -18.54 4.85
CA TRP A 363 -16.44 -18.18 5.07
C TRP A 363 -17.22 -19.26 5.82
N GLN A 364 -16.88 -20.54 5.66
CA GLN A 364 -17.54 -21.64 6.36
C GLN A 364 -17.34 -21.59 7.88
N LYS A 365 -16.24 -20.98 8.34
CA LYS A 365 -15.95 -20.81 9.77
C LYS A 365 -16.82 -19.73 10.44
N LEU A 366 -17.51 -18.90 9.65
CA LEU A 366 -18.37 -17.81 10.12
C LEU A 366 -19.87 -18.13 9.99
N LEU A 367 -20.25 -19.30 9.43
CA LEU A 367 -21.61 -19.80 9.38
C LEU A 367 -22.04 -20.38 10.72
#